data_1e7404adf2e4c67f46bbbc7e2ee8dc3a
#
_entry.id   1e7404adf2e4c67f46bbbc7e2ee8dc3a
#
_cell.length_a   1.000
_cell.length_b   1.000
_cell.length_c   1.000
_cell.angle_alpha   90.00
_cell.angle_beta   90.00
_cell.angle_gamma   90.00
#
_symmetry.space_group_name_H-M   'P 1'
#
loop_
_entity.id
_entity.type
_entity.pdbx_description
1 polymer ?
#
loop_
_entity_poly.entity_id
_entity_poly.type
_entity_poly.pdbx_seq_one_letter_code
_entity_poly.pdbx_strand_id
1 'polypeptide(L)'
;DAVRSILDGHIVLSRRIAAQNHFPAIDVLGSVSRVMYEVVDKSHLEAAQDMRQLMAVYAEAEDLIHIGAYVKGSSPKIDAAIQKIDAINEFLRQDIYEVTSYEETEKRLLAVVGKAAPPPAAASAGEKTTPPVDEKTAPSAGENTAATEAAS
;
A
#
# COMPACT_ATOMS: atom_id res chain seq x y z
N ASP A 1 -9.68 -12.38 -15.80
CA ASP A 1 -9.95 -12.59 -14.37
C ASP A 1 -9.11 -13.68 -13.71
N ALA A 2 -8.67 -14.73 -14.44
CA ALA A 2 -7.86 -15.83 -13.87
C ALA A 2 -6.54 -15.36 -13.25
N VAL A 3 -5.86 -14.36 -13.83
CA VAL A 3 -4.57 -13.84 -13.32
C VAL A 3 -4.75 -13.13 -11.97
N ARG A 4 -5.86 -12.43 -11.75
CA ARG A 4 -6.13 -11.71 -10.50
C ARG A 4 -6.28 -12.62 -9.28
N SER A 5 -6.70 -13.86 -9.49
CA SER A 5 -6.88 -14.84 -8.41
C SER A 5 -5.57 -15.43 -7.90
N ILE A 6 -4.49 -15.34 -8.70
CA ILE A 6 -3.18 -15.92 -8.40
C ILE A 6 -2.24 -14.88 -7.76
N LEU A 7 -2.47 -13.59 -8.04
CA LEU A 7 -1.60 -12.50 -7.55
C LEU A 7 -1.93 -12.11 -6.10
N ASP A 8 -0.91 -11.77 -5.34
CA ASP A 8 -1.04 -11.28 -3.96
C ASP A 8 -1.60 -9.85 -3.86
N GLY A 9 -1.85 -9.23 -4.99
CA GLY A 9 -2.48 -7.92 -5.11
C GLY A 9 -2.47 -7.42 -6.54
N HIS A 10 -3.29 -6.42 -6.80
CA HIS A 10 -3.31 -5.72 -8.08
C HIS A 10 -3.81 -4.29 -7.91
N ILE A 11 -3.31 -3.40 -8.73
CA ILE A 11 -3.74 -2.00 -8.81
C ILE A 11 -4.53 -1.84 -10.11
N VAL A 12 -5.74 -1.29 -10.00
CA VAL A 12 -6.62 -1.02 -11.13
C VAL A 12 -6.54 0.45 -11.50
N LEU A 13 -6.26 0.74 -12.77
CA LEU A 13 -6.34 2.11 -13.31
C LEU A 13 -7.69 2.32 -13.99
N SER A 14 -8.32 3.46 -13.73
CA SER A 14 -9.65 3.80 -14.24
C SER A 14 -9.61 5.00 -15.19
N ARG A 15 -10.10 4.80 -16.42
CA ARG A 15 -10.28 5.90 -17.39
C ARG A 15 -11.28 6.93 -16.90
N ARG A 16 -12.30 6.52 -16.13
CA ARG A 16 -13.30 7.42 -15.54
C ARG A 16 -12.65 8.39 -14.56
N ILE A 17 -11.77 7.88 -13.70
CA ILE A 17 -11.01 8.69 -12.73
C ILE A 17 -10.05 9.65 -13.46
N ALA A 18 -9.35 9.18 -14.48
CA ALA A 18 -8.48 10.02 -15.31
C ALA A 18 -9.24 11.14 -16.02
N ALA A 19 -10.46 10.86 -16.53
CA ALA A 19 -11.31 11.86 -17.17
C ALA A 19 -11.77 12.97 -16.22
N GLN A 20 -11.79 12.73 -14.92
CA GLN A 20 -12.07 13.70 -13.87
C GLN A 20 -10.84 14.52 -13.44
N ASN A 21 -9.72 14.38 -14.19
CA ASN A 21 -8.43 15.00 -13.85
C ASN A 21 -7.94 14.63 -12.44
N HIS A 22 -8.22 13.39 -12.02
CA HIS A 22 -7.76 12.83 -10.76
C HIS A 22 -6.57 11.89 -11.04
N PHE A 23 -5.39 12.30 -10.64
CA PHE A 23 -4.16 11.55 -10.83
C PHE A 23 -3.43 11.34 -9.50
N PRO A 24 -2.82 10.14 -9.29
CA PRO A 24 -2.87 8.96 -10.17
C PRO A 24 -4.30 8.40 -10.31
N ALA A 25 -4.65 7.90 -11.49
CA ALA A 25 -6.01 7.44 -11.80
C ALA A 25 -6.27 6.02 -11.26
N ILE A 26 -5.98 5.79 -9.98
CA ILE A 26 -6.10 4.50 -9.31
C ILE A 26 -7.52 4.32 -8.75
N ASP A 27 -8.16 3.22 -9.15
CA ASP A 27 -9.40 2.77 -8.55
C ASP A 27 -9.10 2.02 -7.25
N VAL A 28 -9.21 2.71 -6.13
CA VAL A 28 -8.92 2.17 -4.79
C VAL A 28 -9.89 1.04 -4.42
N LEU A 29 -11.17 1.14 -4.81
CA LEU A 29 -12.16 0.12 -4.50
C LEU A 29 -11.96 -1.15 -5.33
N GLY A 30 -11.55 -0.99 -6.60
CA GLY A 30 -11.23 -2.10 -7.49
C GLY A 30 -9.86 -2.73 -7.26
N SER A 31 -8.98 -2.06 -6.50
CA SER A 31 -7.63 -2.54 -6.19
C SER A 31 -7.61 -3.40 -4.93
N VAL A 32 -6.69 -4.36 -4.86
CA VAL A 32 -6.56 -5.30 -3.73
C VAL A 32 -5.10 -5.47 -3.37
N SER A 33 -4.79 -5.49 -2.07
CA SER A 33 -3.55 -5.98 -1.49
C SER A 33 -3.86 -7.07 -0.47
N ARG A 34 -3.32 -8.27 -0.66
CA ARG A 34 -3.48 -9.40 0.27
C ARG A 34 -2.44 -9.39 1.37
N VAL A 35 -1.27 -8.81 1.07
CA VAL A 35 -0.14 -8.73 2.01
C VAL A 35 -0.23 -7.53 2.95
N MET A 36 -1.21 -6.66 2.81
CA MET A 36 -1.34 -5.43 3.62
C MET A 36 -1.38 -5.74 5.13
N TYR A 37 -2.03 -6.84 5.51
CA TYR A 37 -2.13 -7.28 6.92
C TYR A 37 -0.79 -7.63 7.58
N GLU A 38 0.23 -7.95 6.76
CA GLU A 38 1.54 -8.38 7.22
C GLU A 38 2.57 -7.24 7.22
N VAL A 39 2.31 -6.17 6.44
CA VAL A 39 3.30 -5.12 6.19
C VAL A 39 2.97 -3.77 6.82
N VAL A 40 1.74 -3.57 7.32
CA VAL A 40 1.34 -2.32 7.95
C VAL A 40 0.87 -2.54 9.39
N ASP A 41 0.98 -1.49 10.21
CA ASP A 41 0.46 -1.49 11.56
C ASP A 41 -1.08 -1.52 11.59
N LYS A 42 -1.62 -1.98 12.71
CA LYS A 42 -3.07 -2.08 12.91
C LYS A 42 -3.79 -0.75 12.72
N SER A 43 -3.21 0.35 13.19
CA SER A 43 -3.77 1.71 13.04
C SER A 43 -3.89 2.12 11.58
N HIS A 44 -2.87 1.84 10.77
CA HIS A 44 -2.86 2.08 9.34
C HIS A 44 -3.90 1.22 8.63
N LEU A 45 -3.93 -0.09 8.95
CA LEU A 45 -4.89 -1.03 8.36
C LEU A 45 -6.34 -0.58 8.61
N GLU A 46 -6.68 -0.25 9.86
CA GLU A 46 -8.02 0.22 10.23
C GLU A 46 -8.37 1.54 9.54
N ALA A 47 -7.42 2.48 9.44
CA ALA A 47 -7.65 3.74 8.74
C ALA A 47 -7.90 3.54 7.23
N ALA A 48 -7.14 2.65 6.59
CA ALA A 48 -7.36 2.31 5.19
C ALA A 48 -8.71 1.62 4.95
N GLN A 49 -9.13 0.75 5.88
CA GLN A 49 -10.45 0.10 5.81
C GLN A 49 -11.58 1.11 5.97
N ASP A 50 -11.48 2.03 6.94
CA ASP A 50 -12.48 3.09 7.17
C ASP A 50 -12.58 4.01 5.94
N MET A 51 -11.44 4.41 5.35
CA MET A 51 -11.43 5.21 4.13
C MET A 51 -12.14 4.49 2.98
N ARG A 52 -11.81 3.21 2.75
CA ARG A 52 -12.46 2.39 1.70
C ARG A 52 -13.95 2.25 1.95
N GLN A 53 -14.39 2.08 3.20
CA GLN A 53 -15.80 2.00 3.56
C GLN A 53 -16.54 3.30 3.24
N LEU A 54 -15.95 4.45 3.58
CA LEU A 54 -16.54 5.76 3.24
C LEU A 54 -16.66 5.95 1.73
N MET A 55 -15.63 5.58 0.96
CA MET A 55 -15.66 5.63 -0.50
C MET A 55 -16.72 4.71 -1.09
N ALA A 56 -16.88 3.49 -0.56
CA ALA A 56 -17.89 2.55 -1.02
C ALA A 56 -19.31 3.06 -0.75
N VAL A 57 -19.57 3.56 0.46
CA VAL A 57 -20.87 4.16 0.82
C VAL A 57 -21.19 5.36 -0.07
N TYR A 58 -20.20 6.21 -0.36
CA TYR A 58 -20.40 7.34 -1.26
C TYR A 58 -20.72 6.87 -2.69
N ALA A 59 -19.97 5.89 -3.20
CA ALA A 59 -20.18 5.34 -4.55
C ALA A 59 -21.57 4.71 -4.72
N GLU A 60 -22.10 4.04 -3.69
CA GLU A 60 -23.46 3.49 -3.70
C GLU A 60 -24.54 4.59 -3.70
N ALA A 61 -24.26 5.71 -3.08
CA ALA A 61 -25.21 6.85 -2.98
C ALA A 61 -25.00 7.91 -4.06
N GLU A 62 -23.94 7.81 -4.89
CA GLU A 62 -23.49 8.83 -5.84
C GLU A 62 -24.64 9.29 -6.76
N ASP A 63 -25.39 8.35 -7.33
CA ASP A 63 -26.51 8.64 -8.23
C ASP A 63 -27.62 9.39 -7.52
N LEU A 64 -27.97 9.00 -6.30
CA LEU A 64 -29.00 9.66 -5.49
C LEU A 64 -28.60 11.09 -5.10
N ILE A 65 -27.32 11.29 -4.84
CA ILE A 65 -26.76 12.61 -4.50
C ILE A 65 -26.79 13.52 -5.73
N HIS A 66 -26.37 13.01 -6.90
CA HIS A 66 -26.27 13.78 -8.14
C HIS A 66 -27.65 14.23 -8.67
N ILE A 67 -28.69 13.37 -8.56
CA ILE A 67 -30.04 13.74 -8.96
C ILE A 67 -30.79 14.56 -7.89
N GLY A 68 -30.14 14.85 -6.74
CA GLY A 68 -30.74 15.61 -5.65
C GLY A 68 -31.84 14.85 -4.89
N ALA A 69 -31.93 13.53 -5.03
CA ALA A 69 -32.92 12.69 -4.34
C ALA A 69 -32.50 12.33 -2.90
N TYR A 70 -31.23 12.52 -2.55
CA TYR A 70 -30.76 12.26 -1.20
C TYR A 70 -31.14 13.42 -0.25
N VAL A 71 -31.78 13.07 0.87
CA VAL A 71 -32.13 14.03 1.94
C VAL A 71 -31.08 13.91 3.06
N LYS A 72 -30.38 15.01 3.34
CA LYS A 72 -29.40 15.08 4.43
C LYS A 72 -30.05 14.70 5.77
N GLY A 73 -29.40 13.84 6.53
CA GLY A 73 -29.89 13.33 7.81
C GLY A 73 -30.68 12.01 7.69
N SER A 74 -31.00 11.54 6.47
CA SER A 74 -31.72 10.26 6.28
C SER A 74 -30.85 9.05 6.57
N SER A 75 -29.53 9.16 6.37
CA SER A 75 -28.55 8.09 6.65
C SER A 75 -27.25 8.67 7.21
N PRO A 76 -26.94 8.42 8.49
CA PRO A 76 -25.70 8.92 9.10
C PRO A 76 -24.42 8.43 8.38
N LYS A 77 -24.46 7.24 7.77
CA LYS A 77 -23.33 6.69 7.01
C LYS A 77 -23.08 7.48 5.72
N ILE A 78 -24.14 7.82 4.99
CA ILE A 78 -24.04 8.58 3.75
C ILE A 78 -23.65 10.03 4.07
N ASP A 79 -24.18 10.63 5.12
CA ASP A 79 -23.80 11.97 5.57
C ASP A 79 -22.31 12.04 5.90
N ALA A 80 -21.79 11.04 6.63
CA ALA A 80 -20.37 10.94 6.95
C ALA A 80 -19.49 10.78 5.70
N ALA A 81 -19.96 9.97 4.72
CA ALA A 81 -19.26 9.79 3.46
C ALA A 81 -19.22 11.09 2.64
N ILE A 82 -20.35 11.78 2.49
CA ILE A 82 -20.45 13.08 1.81
C ILE A 82 -19.50 14.10 2.46
N GLN A 83 -19.44 14.13 3.79
CA GLN A 83 -18.62 15.09 4.52
C GLN A 83 -17.12 14.88 4.32
N LYS A 84 -16.68 13.63 4.07
CA LYS A 84 -15.26 13.26 3.99
C LYS A 84 -14.75 13.01 2.58
N ILE A 85 -15.62 12.85 1.59
CA ILE A 85 -15.21 12.45 0.24
C ILE A 85 -14.24 13.44 -0.42
N ASP A 86 -14.43 14.74 -0.20
CA ASP A 86 -13.55 15.76 -0.77
C ASP A 86 -12.13 15.66 -0.18
N ALA A 87 -12.01 15.48 1.14
CA ALA A 87 -10.73 15.30 1.81
C ALA A 87 -10.05 13.97 1.39
N ILE A 88 -10.83 12.91 1.18
CA ILE A 88 -10.33 11.64 0.66
C ILE A 88 -9.80 11.83 -0.77
N ASN A 89 -10.53 12.50 -1.63
CA ASN A 89 -10.11 12.77 -3.00
C ASN A 89 -8.86 13.65 -3.06
N GLU A 90 -8.73 14.64 -2.18
CA GLU A 90 -7.53 15.45 -2.04
C GLU A 90 -6.34 14.61 -1.60
N PHE A 91 -6.51 13.75 -0.62
CA PHE A 91 -5.47 12.80 -0.17
C PHE A 91 -5.00 11.84 -1.27
N LEU A 92 -5.92 11.36 -2.11
CA LEU A 92 -5.63 10.41 -3.19
C LEU A 92 -5.03 11.08 -4.44
N ARG A 93 -5.13 12.40 -4.57
CA ARG A 93 -4.47 13.15 -5.65
C ARG A 93 -3.03 13.44 -5.29
N GLN A 94 -2.17 13.30 -6.27
CA GLN A 94 -0.75 13.60 -6.13
C GLN A 94 -0.24 14.27 -7.40
N ASP A 95 0.53 15.33 -7.24
CA ASP A 95 1.22 15.96 -8.37
C ASP A 95 2.37 15.08 -8.86
N ILE A 96 2.75 15.23 -10.14
CA ILE A 96 3.82 14.43 -10.77
C ILE A 96 5.17 14.61 -10.06
N TYR A 97 5.38 15.78 -9.49
CA TYR A 97 6.63 16.13 -8.80
C TYR A 97 6.53 16.04 -7.28
N GLU A 98 5.37 15.70 -6.75
CA GLU A 98 5.16 15.55 -5.31
C GLU A 98 5.84 14.26 -4.81
N VAL A 99 6.75 14.43 -3.86
CA VAL A 99 7.40 13.32 -3.15
C VAL A 99 6.98 13.37 -1.70
N THR A 100 6.27 12.35 -1.25
CA THR A 100 5.79 12.22 0.13
C THR A 100 6.38 10.98 0.77
N SER A 101 6.88 11.09 2.01
CA SER A 101 7.37 9.92 2.74
C SER A 101 6.22 8.99 3.18
N TYR A 102 6.57 7.75 3.53
CA TYR A 102 5.58 6.79 4.03
C TYR A 102 4.93 7.30 5.33
N GLU A 103 5.74 7.81 6.25
CA GLU A 103 5.28 8.32 7.55
C GLU A 103 4.34 9.52 7.40
N GLU A 104 4.61 10.41 6.44
CA GLU A 104 3.74 11.54 6.16
C GLU A 104 2.43 11.09 5.53
N THR A 105 2.49 10.11 4.62
CA THR A 105 1.30 9.51 3.99
C THR A 105 0.41 8.84 5.04
N GLU A 106 1.00 8.11 6.00
CA GLU A 106 0.26 7.49 7.09
C GLU A 106 -0.43 8.52 7.99
N LYS A 107 0.27 9.57 8.37
CA LYS A 107 -0.30 10.68 9.16
C LYS A 107 -1.47 11.34 8.44
N ARG A 108 -1.33 11.61 7.15
CA ARG A 108 -2.41 12.19 6.32
C ARG A 108 -3.60 11.25 6.25
N LEU A 109 -3.39 9.94 6.05
CA LEU A 109 -4.45 8.93 6.04
C LEU A 109 -5.24 8.94 7.35
N LEU A 110 -4.54 8.89 8.50
CA LEU A 110 -5.16 8.93 9.83
C LEU A 110 -5.96 10.22 10.05
N ALA A 111 -5.44 11.36 9.62
CA ALA A 111 -6.12 12.65 9.72
C ALA A 111 -7.42 12.69 8.90
N VAL A 112 -7.41 12.17 7.67
CA VAL A 112 -8.58 12.13 6.77
C VAL A 112 -9.72 11.31 7.36
N VAL A 113 -9.41 10.16 7.97
CA VAL A 113 -10.44 9.33 8.62
C VAL A 113 -10.82 9.82 10.02
N GLY A 114 -10.08 10.80 10.58
CA GLY A 114 -10.34 11.37 11.90
C GLY A 114 -9.80 10.52 13.05
N LYS A 115 -8.75 9.72 12.82
CA LYS A 115 -8.00 8.98 13.84
C LYS A 115 -6.75 9.78 14.24
N ALA A 116 -6.39 9.76 15.55
CA ALA A 116 -5.12 10.30 16.01
C ALA A 116 -3.96 9.42 15.51
N ALA A 117 -2.88 10.06 15.03
CA ALA A 117 -1.66 9.32 14.71
C ALA A 117 -1.16 8.60 15.99
N PRO A 118 -0.73 7.33 15.91
CA PRO A 118 -0.07 6.67 17.03
C PRO A 118 1.19 7.46 17.40
N PRO A 119 1.60 7.46 18.69
CA PRO A 119 2.88 8.04 19.06
C PRO A 119 3.98 7.32 18.25
N PRO A 120 5.04 8.04 17.86
CA PRO A 120 6.12 7.44 17.08
C PRO A 120 6.61 6.19 17.79
N ALA A 121 6.46 5.03 17.17
CA ALA A 121 6.99 3.79 17.69
C ALA A 121 8.50 3.98 17.81
N ALA A 122 9.02 3.88 19.04
CA ALA A 122 10.45 3.84 19.29
C ALA A 122 11.00 2.75 18.34
N ALA A 123 11.92 3.15 17.48
CA ALA A 123 12.56 2.28 16.53
C ALA A 123 13.04 1.02 17.24
N SER A 124 12.29 -0.06 17.13
CA SER A 124 12.80 -1.38 17.45
C SER A 124 13.82 -1.71 16.37
N ALA A 125 15.06 -1.37 16.64
CA ALA A 125 16.20 -1.84 15.90
C ALA A 125 16.14 -3.36 15.92
N GLY A 126 15.59 -3.94 14.88
CA GLY A 126 15.73 -5.35 14.56
C GLY A 126 17.20 -5.60 14.28
N GLU A 127 17.91 -5.96 15.32
CA GLU A 127 19.26 -6.50 15.27
C GLU A 127 19.21 -7.75 14.37
N LYS A 128 19.61 -7.58 13.13
CA LYS A 128 19.93 -8.70 12.23
C LYS A 128 21.18 -9.35 12.78
N THR A 129 21.00 -10.32 13.64
CA THR A 129 22.03 -11.30 13.96
C THR A 129 22.34 -12.09 12.69
N THR A 130 23.41 -11.70 12.02
CA THR A 130 24.07 -12.56 11.04
C THR A 130 24.69 -13.74 11.81
N PRO A 131 24.42 -14.98 11.44
CA PRO A 131 25.11 -16.11 12.02
C PRO A 131 26.60 -16.05 11.66
N PRO A 132 27.51 -16.42 12.60
CA PRO A 132 28.94 -16.42 12.31
C PRO A 132 29.26 -17.49 11.25
N VAL A 133 29.97 -17.05 10.22
CA VAL A 133 30.57 -17.97 9.24
C VAL A 133 31.76 -18.64 9.93
N ASP A 134 31.64 -19.91 10.22
CA ASP A 134 32.74 -20.72 10.69
C ASP A 134 33.80 -20.80 9.58
N GLU A 135 34.87 -20.03 9.80
CA GLU A 135 36.13 -20.17 9.10
C GLU A 135 36.86 -21.39 9.72
N LYS A 136 36.81 -22.53 9.07
CA LYS A 136 37.74 -23.59 9.37
C LYS A 136 38.04 -24.44 8.15
N THR A 137 39.35 -24.43 7.83
CA THR A 137 40.16 -25.49 7.26
C THR A 137 40.50 -25.37 5.79
N ALA A 138 41.63 -24.73 5.55
CA ALA A 138 42.51 -25.10 4.44
C ALA A 138 43.21 -26.43 4.75
N PRO A 139 43.43 -27.31 3.80
CA PRO A 139 44.56 -28.19 3.82
C PRO A 139 45.59 -27.79 2.75
N SER A 140 46.75 -27.52 3.27
CA SER A 140 48.14 -27.81 2.92
C SER A 140 48.40 -28.58 1.61
N ALA A 141 49.39 -28.02 0.94
CA ALA A 141 50.23 -28.51 -0.09
C ALA A 141 50.40 -30.05 -0.24
N GLY A 142 50.43 -30.44 -1.47
CA GLY A 142 50.96 -31.72 -1.93
C GLY A 142 51.52 -31.55 -3.33
N GLU A 143 52.81 -31.32 -3.40
CA GLU A 143 53.66 -31.52 -4.58
C GLU A 143 53.45 -32.90 -5.16
N ASN A 144 53.36 -33.08 -6.43
CA ASN A 144 54.22 -34.08 -7.10
C ASN A 144 54.29 -33.87 -8.62
N THR A 145 55.47 -33.67 -8.99
CA THR A 145 56.24 -33.80 -10.20
C THR A 145 55.84 -34.89 -11.18
N ALA A 146 56.28 -34.61 -12.40
CA ALA A 146 56.80 -35.53 -13.47
C ALA A 146 55.77 -35.96 -14.51
N ALA A 147 55.95 -35.51 -15.65
CA ALA A 147 56.80 -35.96 -16.76
C ALA A 147 56.02 -36.69 -17.87
N THR A 148 56.24 -36.18 -19.04
CA THR A 148 56.74 -36.88 -20.23
C THR A 148 55.75 -37.41 -21.27
N GLU A 149 55.99 -36.91 -22.46
CA GLU A 149 56.04 -37.52 -23.83
C GLU A 149 54.71 -37.88 -24.50
N ALA A 150 54.52 -37.29 -25.60
CA ALA A 150 54.95 -37.55 -26.97
C ALA A 150 53.86 -38.18 -27.86
N ALA A 151 53.79 -37.58 -29.00
CA ALA A 151 53.60 -38.17 -30.33
C ALA A 151 52.19 -38.67 -30.75
N SER A 152 51.70 -38.07 -31.67
CA SER A 152 51.55 -38.28 -33.11
C SER A 152 50.46 -37.39 -33.66
#